data_44fb725aadbeb3e6c23fec30b95f5090
#
_entry.id   44fb725aadbeb3e6c23fec30b95f5090
#
_cell.length_a   1.000
_cell.length_b   1.000
_cell.length_c   1.000
_cell.angle_alpha   90.00
_cell.angle_beta   90.00
_cell.angle_gamma   90.00
#
_symmetry.space_group_name_H-M   'P 1'
#
loop_
_entity.id
_entity.type
_entity.pdbx_description
1 polymer ?
#
loop_
_entity_poly.entity_id
_entity_poly.type
_entity_poly.pdbx_seq_one_letter_code
_entity_poly.pdbx_strand_id
1 'polypeptide(L)'
;IAMQGVRRAEVQLGETAAVIGLGLIGQLVVRLLAAAGVQAVGIDPVPDRCRLAEKAGAVAAGAPDDLDTVLAELAKITSGRGADHVFLSAGGNSNGPVEAAVKLARDRARIVDIGKMKLDLPWNAYYEKELDVRFSRSYGPGRYDTRYELEGIDYPAGYVRWTEKRNLESFLDLVARNELDVATLIDGVFPFDEAAKVYGDLKDGTLKAIGVLLEYPVPAEDAPPPATKTVLPGAKTPYVRTNEKGRQRIAVGFVGAGSYASSMLLPHLAKLPAADLAHVATTKSLSAVNAQKKFGFAVASTDADSVFEDESLDAIFIVTRHATHAKLVCRALATGKAVFVEKPLALTREEADQIAEAIATTGNDRLMVGFNRRFAPLLGSMRKGFGAAAATASTRYLVNAGPLAKDSWYLNEEAEGSRFTGEGGHFIDTLSWWADSPVEEVYAVRGPEKGDVQATFRFANGASGAIAYLTGGNARFPKETMDATGGGRSARLDNFRSASVWSGRGKSATKARGGQDKGQRSEMEAFVEAVRTGGPMPISADSLLATTRATIAVGESLLSGRPERV
;
A
#
# COMPACT_ATOMS: atom_id res chain seq x y z
N ILE A 1 -7.38 -22.94 7.82
CA ILE A 1 -6.64 -22.88 9.09
C ILE A 1 -6.66 -24.26 9.76
N ALA A 2 -7.82 -24.80 10.16
CA ALA A 2 -7.93 -26.11 10.82
C ALA A 2 -7.28 -27.24 10.00
N MET A 3 -7.56 -27.32 8.69
CA MET A 3 -6.94 -28.27 7.77
C MET A 3 -5.40 -28.18 7.79
N GLN A 4 -4.84 -26.97 7.79
CA GLN A 4 -3.40 -26.76 7.88
C GLN A 4 -2.85 -27.25 9.23
N GLY A 5 -3.56 -27.03 10.32
CA GLY A 5 -3.21 -27.60 11.64
C GLY A 5 -3.09 -29.10 11.62
N VAL A 6 -4.09 -29.79 11.07
CA VAL A 6 -4.08 -31.25 10.92
C VAL A 6 -2.94 -31.72 10.02
N ARG A 7 -2.66 -31.02 8.90
CA ARG A 7 -1.49 -31.31 8.05
C ARG A 7 -0.17 -31.13 8.77
N ARG A 8 -0.05 -30.13 9.65
CA ARG A 8 1.18 -29.89 10.44
C ARG A 8 1.42 -30.97 11.50
N ALA A 9 0.36 -31.59 11.99
CA ALA A 9 0.47 -32.74 12.89
C ALA A 9 0.95 -34.00 12.17
N GLU A 10 0.76 -34.11 10.84
CA GLU A 10 1.05 -35.33 10.07
C GLU A 10 0.36 -36.56 10.66
N VAL A 11 -0.93 -36.40 10.99
CA VAL A 11 -1.72 -37.48 11.61
C VAL A 11 -1.80 -38.72 10.72
N GLN A 12 -1.83 -39.87 11.35
CA GLN A 12 -1.98 -41.17 10.68
C GLN A 12 -3.22 -41.90 11.18
N LEU A 13 -3.71 -42.82 10.38
CA LEU A 13 -4.87 -43.65 10.71
C LEU A 13 -4.62 -44.44 12.02
N GLY A 14 -5.54 -44.39 12.95
CA GLY A 14 -5.50 -45.08 14.23
C GLY A 14 -4.70 -44.39 15.35
N GLU A 15 -4.15 -43.19 15.08
CA GLU A 15 -3.54 -42.36 16.12
C GLU A 15 -4.62 -41.67 16.97
N THR A 16 -4.18 -41.05 18.05
CA THR A 16 -5.03 -40.36 19.02
C THR A 16 -4.64 -38.89 19.16
N ALA A 17 -5.60 -38.03 19.43
CA ALA A 17 -5.37 -36.60 19.57
C ALA A 17 -6.08 -35.98 20.77
N ALA A 18 -5.56 -34.85 21.24
CA ALA A 18 -6.26 -33.95 22.15
C ALA A 18 -6.40 -32.55 21.50
N VAL A 19 -7.56 -31.93 21.64
CA VAL A 19 -7.84 -30.59 21.10
C VAL A 19 -8.18 -29.65 22.25
N ILE A 20 -7.32 -28.66 22.50
CA ILE A 20 -7.49 -27.67 23.56
C ILE A 20 -8.00 -26.37 22.95
N GLY A 21 -9.21 -25.99 23.35
CA GLY A 21 -9.99 -24.90 22.75
C GLY A 21 -10.94 -25.43 21.66
N LEU A 22 -12.23 -25.52 21.98
CA LEU A 22 -13.30 -26.02 21.10
C LEU A 22 -14.16 -24.90 20.53
N GLY A 23 -13.56 -23.75 20.24
CA GLY A 23 -14.16 -22.73 19.38
C GLY A 23 -14.26 -23.21 17.92
N LEU A 24 -14.59 -22.34 16.97
CA LEU A 24 -14.78 -22.70 15.55
C LEU A 24 -13.62 -23.54 14.99
N ILE A 25 -12.38 -23.11 15.23
CA ILE A 25 -11.20 -23.85 14.73
C ILE A 25 -11.07 -25.22 15.39
N GLY A 26 -11.21 -25.31 16.71
CA GLY A 26 -11.13 -26.59 17.44
C GLY A 26 -12.23 -27.56 17.04
N GLN A 27 -13.46 -27.07 16.87
CA GLN A 27 -14.59 -27.88 16.36
C GLN A 27 -14.30 -28.46 14.95
N LEU A 28 -13.69 -27.65 14.07
CA LEU A 28 -13.29 -28.13 12.75
C LEU A 28 -12.11 -29.12 12.83
N VAL A 29 -11.16 -28.91 13.74
CA VAL A 29 -10.07 -29.89 13.96
C VAL A 29 -10.62 -31.24 14.41
N VAL A 30 -11.55 -31.28 15.39
CA VAL A 30 -12.19 -32.54 15.85
C VAL A 30 -12.85 -33.28 14.67
N ARG A 31 -13.61 -32.59 13.84
CA ARG A 31 -14.29 -33.18 12.67
C ARG A 31 -13.31 -33.72 11.64
N LEU A 32 -12.25 -32.98 11.37
CA LEU A 32 -11.17 -33.39 10.45
C LEU A 32 -10.40 -34.61 10.97
N LEU A 33 -10.17 -34.69 12.29
CA LEU A 33 -9.54 -35.85 12.94
C LEU A 33 -10.46 -37.07 12.83
N ALA A 34 -11.75 -36.93 13.11
CA ALA A 34 -12.73 -38.01 12.96
C ALA A 34 -12.78 -38.51 11.50
N ALA A 35 -12.82 -37.63 10.51
CA ALA A 35 -12.77 -37.99 9.08
C ALA A 35 -11.43 -38.66 8.68
N ALA A 36 -10.32 -38.38 9.40
CA ALA A 36 -9.03 -39.03 9.20
C ALA A 36 -8.88 -40.36 9.98
N GLY A 37 -9.90 -40.81 10.72
CA GLY A 37 -9.85 -42.02 11.54
C GLY A 37 -8.99 -41.90 12.82
N VAL A 38 -8.83 -40.68 13.32
CA VAL A 38 -8.10 -40.35 14.55
C VAL A 38 -9.09 -40.11 15.68
N GLN A 39 -8.93 -40.83 16.80
CA GLN A 39 -9.75 -40.65 17.99
C GLN A 39 -9.28 -39.42 18.78
N ALA A 40 -10.20 -38.50 19.11
CA ALA A 40 -9.85 -37.24 19.76
C ALA A 40 -10.57 -37.05 21.10
N VAL A 41 -9.93 -36.39 22.05
CA VAL A 41 -10.55 -35.80 23.23
C VAL A 41 -10.47 -34.29 23.16
N GLY A 42 -11.39 -33.57 23.83
CA GLY A 42 -11.50 -32.11 23.77
C GLY A 42 -11.44 -31.43 25.12
N ILE A 43 -10.92 -30.20 25.18
CA ILE A 43 -10.88 -29.36 26.37
C ILE A 43 -11.41 -27.96 26.01
N ASP A 44 -12.48 -27.50 26.66
CA ASP A 44 -12.98 -26.12 26.56
C ASP A 44 -13.76 -25.73 27.82
N PRO A 45 -13.65 -24.48 28.34
CA PRO A 45 -14.39 -24.05 29.51
C PRO A 45 -15.92 -23.94 29.30
N VAL A 46 -16.39 -23.98 28.04
CA VAL A 46 -17.81 -23.84 27.70
C VAL A 46 -18.41 -25.21 27.46
N PRO A 47 -19.36 -25.69 28.36
CA PRO A 47 -19.93 -27.03 28.27
C PRO A 47 -20.62 -27.34 26.94
N ASP A 48 -21.29 -26.35 26.32
CA ASP A 48 -21.96 -26.53 25.03
C ASP A 48 -21.00 -26.90 23.92
N ARG A 49 -19.79 -26.32 23.93
CA ARG A 49 -18.72 -26.63 22.97
C ARG A 49 -18.17 -28.04 23.17
N CYS A 50 -18.06 -28.49 24.41
CA CYS A 50 -17.69 -29.87 24.73
C CYS A 50 -18.73 -30.86 24.18
N ARG A 51 -20.01 -30.64 24.46
CA ARG A 51 -21.09 -31.48 23.91
C ARG A 51 -21.13 -31.49 22.37
N LEU A 52 -20.84 -30.35 21.74
CA LEU A 52 -20.79 -30.27 20.28
C LEU A 52 -19.60 -31.03 19.71
N ALA A 53 -18.45 -31.02 20.38
CA ALA A 53 -17.28 -31.81 19.98
C ALA A 53 -17.52 -33.31 20.10
N GLU A 54 -18.19 -33.76 21.16
CA GLU A 54 -18.59 -35.17 21.33
C GLU A 54 -19.54 -35.63 20.24
N LYS A 55 -20.55 -34.82 19.89
CA LYS A 55 -21.44 -35.09 18.75
C LYS A 55 -20.70 -35.15 17.43
N ALA A 56 -19.57 -34.47 17.31
CA ALA A 56 -18.72 -34.44 16.12
C ALA A 56 -17.69 -35.58 16.08
N GLY A 57 -17.71 -36.49 17.06
CA GLY A 57 -16.84 -37.67 17.09
C GLY A 57 -15.69 -37.60 18.10
N ALA A 58 -15.63 -36.59 18.96
CA ALA A 58 -14.71 -36.65 20.10
C ALA A 58 -15.17 -37.76 21.08
N VAL A 59 -14.23 -38.56 21.58
CA VAL A 59 -14.51 -39.66 22.53
C VAL A 59 -14.97 -39.13 23.88
N ALA A 60 -14.41 -38.00 24.30
CA ALA A 60 -14.79 -37.26 25.48
C ALA A 60 -14.39 -35.80 25.34
N ALA A 61 -15.12 -34.91 26.01
CA ALA A 61 -14.71 -33.51 26.11
C ALA A 61 -15.13 -32.97 27.50
N GLY A 62 -14.30 -32.08 28.08
CA GLY A 62 -14.52 -31.54 29.42
C GLY A 62 -13.90 -30.17 29.62
N ALA A 63 -14.24 -29.57 30.77
CA ALA A 63 -13.66 -28.32 31.19
C ALA A 63 -12.21 -28.48 31.66
N PRO A 64 -11.39 -27.42 31.63
CA PRO A 64 -10.02 -27.47 32.18
C PRO A 64 -9.94 -27.92 33.63
N ASP A 65 -10.98 -27.58 34.43
CA ASP A 65 -11.05 -27.97 35.83
C ASP A 65 -11.45 -29.45 36.03
N ASP A 66 -11.96 -30.12 34.98
CA ASP A 66 -12.31 -31.54 34.94
C ASP A 66 -11.34 -32.33 34.03
N LEU A 67 -10.09 -31.88 33.96
CA LEU A 67 -9.05 -32.48 33.11
C LEU A 67 -8.82 -33.97 33.46
N ASP A 68 -8.92 -34.35 34.72
CA ASP A 68 -8.69 -35.73 35.18
C ASP A 68 -9.71 -36.71 34.57
N THR A 69 -10.97 -36.32 34.41
CA THR A 69 -11.97 -37.13 33.71
C THR A 69 -11.61 -37.32 32.25
N VAL A 70 -11.15 -36.28 31.54
CA VAL A 70 -10.72 -36.38 30.14
C VAL A 70 -9.47 -37.23 30.00
N LEU A 71 -8.53 -37.12 30.95
CA LEU A 71 -7.32 -37.99 31.01
C LEU A 71 -7.68 -39.46 31.22
N ALA A 72 -8.69 -39.75 32.04
CA ALA A 72 -9.15 -41.11 32.25
C ALA A 72 -9.76 -41.72 30.96
N GLU A 73 -10.55 -40.93 30.20
CA GLU A 73 -11.07 -41.42 28.91
C GLU A 73 -9.95 -41.53 27.84
N LEU A 74 -9.03 -40.59 27.81
CA LEU A 74 -7.86 -40.69 26.94
C LEU A 74 -7.00 -41.95 27.28
N ALA A 75 -6.80 -42.25 28.55
CA ALA A 75 -6.06 -43.41 28.98
C ALA A 75 -6.71 -44.74 28.53
N LYS A 76 -8.03 -44.82 28.44
CA LYS A 76 -8.72 -46.00 27.92
C LYS A 76 -8.39 -46.28 26.46
N ILE A 77 -8.44 -45.24 25.62
CA ILE A 77 -8.19 -45.38 24.16
C ILE A 77 -6.69 -45.48 23.81
N THR A 78 -5.81 -45.01 24.71
CA THR A 78 -4.34 -45.02 24.49
C THR A 78 -3.61 -46.10 25.31
N SER A 79 -4.32 -46.90 26.08
CA SER A 79 -3.72 -47.83 27.05
C SER A 79 -2.74 -47.12 28.01
N GLY A 80 -3.11 -45.92 28.46
CA GLY A 80 -2.37 -45.09 29.41
C GLY A 80 -1.17 -44.34 28.80
N ARG A 81 -0.92 -44.41 27.49
CA ARG A 81 0.25 -43.77 26.86
C ARG A 81 0.11 -42.24 26.70
N GLY A 82 -1.10 -41.71 26.58
CA GLY A 82 -1.39 -40.34 26.20
C GLY A 82 -1.58 -40.13 24.68
N ALA A 83 -1.93 -38.93 24.25
CA ALA A 83 -2.22 -38.58 22.88
C ALA A 83 -0.98 -38.47 22.00
N ASP A 84 -1.05 -38.95 20.75
CA ASP A 84 -0.03 -38.80 19.74
C ASP A 84 0.13 -37.33 19.30
N HIS A 85 -0.99 -36.59 19.28
CA HIS A 85 -1.03 -35.20 18.86
C HIS A 85 -1.82 -34.34 19.85
N VAL A 86 -1.37 -33.12 20.08
CA VAL A 86 -2.13 -32.12 20.83
C VAL A 86 -2.27 -30.86 20.01
N PHE A 87 -3.51 -30.40 19.80
CA PHE A 87 -3.81 -29.19 19.05
C PHE A 87 -4.16 -28.05 20.01
N LEU A 88 -3.38 -26.97 19.97
CA LEU A 88 -3.63 -25.76 20.71
C LEU A 88 -4.44 -24.80 19.86
N SER A 89 -5.76 -24.82 19.99
CA SER A 89 -6.72 -24.00 19.22
C SER A 89 -7.36 -22.90 20.06
N ALA A 90 -6.96 -22.76 21.33
CA ALA A 90 -7.42 -21.71 22.23
C ALA A 90 -6.76 -20.36 21.93
N GLY A 91 -7.35 -19.28 22.43
CA GLY A 91 -6.78 -17.94 22.42
C GLY A 91 -6.73 -17.35 23.82
N GLY A 92 -5.85 -16.35 24.02
CA GLY A 92 -5.78 -15.62 25.28
C GLY A 92 -4.38 -15.56 25.90
N ASN A 93 -4.32 -15.05 27.14
CA ASN A 93 -3.05 -14.79 27.84
C ASN A 93 -2.71 -15.85 28.91
N SER A 94 -3.54 -16.90 29.05
CA SER A 94 -3.30 -17.99 29.99
C SER A 94 -2.28 -18.99 29.44
N ASN A 95 -1.42 -19.53 30.30
CA ASN A 95 -0.52 -20.63 29.96
C ASN A 95 -1.14 -22.02 30.23
N GLY A 96 -2.34 -22.07 30.83
CA GLY A 96 -3.04 -23.33 31.15
C GLY A 96 -3.15 -24.32 29.99
N PRO A 97 -3.47 -23.90 28.76
CA PRO A 97 -3.50 -24.79 27.60
C PRO A 97 -2.16 -25.48 27.33
N VAL A 98 -1.04 -24.78 27.49
CA VAL A 98 0.32 -25.30 27.28
C VAL A 98 0.70 -26.33 28.35
N GLU A 99 0.29 -26.07 29.61
CA GLU A 99 0.50 -26.99 30.73
C GLU A 99 -0.40 -28.24 30.62
N ALA A 100 -1.67 -28.07 30.17
CA ALA A 100 -2.57 -29.19 29.90
C ALA A 100 -2.06 -30.06 28.74
N ALA A 101 -1.46 -29.47 27.74
CA ALA A 101 -0.90 -30.19 26.59
C ALA A 101 0.15 -31.23 27.02
N VAL A 102 1.03 -30.90 27.98
CA VAL A 102 2.03 -31.86 28.50
C VAL A 102 1.36 -33.04 29.18
N LYS A 103 0.28 -32.79 29.94
CA LYS A 103 -0.43 -33.87 30.66
C LYS A 103 -1.13 -34.82 29.69
N LEU A 104 -1.68 -34.30 28.61
CA LEU A 104 -2.39 -35.08 27.59
C LEU A 104 -1.46 -35.79 26.61
N ALA A 105 -0.28 -35.24 26.36
CA ALA A 105 0.69 -35.78 25.39
C ALA A 105 1.38 -37.04 25.88
N ARG A 106 1.60 -38.03 24.98
CA ARG A 106 2.56 -39.10 25.20
C ARG A 106 4.00 -38.61 25.06
N ASP A 107 4.97 -39.46 25.33
CA ASP A 107 6.36 -39.21 24.98
C ASP A 107 6.51 -39.05 23.46
N ARG A 108 7.27 -38.05 23.04
CA ARG A 108 7.52 -37.68 21.63
C ARG A 108 6.26 -37.34 20.86
N ALA A 109 5.22 -36.89 21.54
CA ALA A 109 4.00 -36.37 20.90
C ALA A 109 4.27 -35.08 20.15
N ARG A 110 3.43 -34.79 19.16
CA ARG A 110 3.43 -33.48 18.46
C ARG A 110 2.40 -32.53 19.06
N ILE A 111 2.87 -31.35 19.37
CA ILE A 111 2.00 -30.25 19.80
C ILE A 111 1.92 -29.24 18.64
N VAL A 112 0.73 -29.00 18.12
CA VAL A 112 0.50 -28.05 17.01
C VAL A 112 -0.19 -26.81 17.54
N ASP A 113 0.53 -25.70 17.52
CA ASP A 113 -0.02 -24.38 17.85
C ASP A 113 -0.72 -23.74 16.65
N ILE A 114 -2.04 -23.53 16.79
CA ILE A 114 -2.92 -22.92 15.78
C ILE A 114 -3.46 -21.59 16.30
N GLY A 115 -3.73 -21.53 17.60
CA GLY A 115 -4.32 -20.40 18.26
C GLY A 115 -3.33 -19.25 18.52
N LYS A 116 -3.85 -18.16 19.06
CA LYS A 116 -3.02 -17.06 19.56
C LYS A 116 -3.09 -17.05 21.09
N MET A 117 -2.14 -17.69 21.73
CA MET A 117 -2.06 -17.80 23.18
C MET A 117 -0.66 -17.46 23.70
N LYS A 118 -0.53 -17.40 25.02
CA LYS A 118 0.79 -17.37 25.67
C LYS A 118 1.46 -18.73 25.51
N LEU A 119 2.67 -18.76 24.97
CA LEU A 119 3.50 -19.96 24.78
C LEU A 119 4.73 -19.88 25.68
N ASP A 120 4.51 -20.08 26.99
CA ASP A 120 5.57 -20.19 27.98
C ASP A 120 5.77 -21.69 28.28
N LEU A 121 6.65 -22.33 27.50
CA LEU A 121 6.84 -23.78 27.56
C LEU A 121 7.54 -24.18 28.86
N PRO A 122 6.91 -25.02 29.74
CA PRO A 122 7.58 -25.57 30.93
C PRO A 122 8.75 -26.49 30.51
N TRP A 123 9.95 -25.93 30.51
CA TRP A 123 11.11 -26.56 29.88
C TRP A 123 11.32 -28.01 30.30
N ASN A 124 11.34 -28.30 31.61
CA ASN A 124 11.60 -29.67 32.11
C ASN A 124 10.56 -30.66 31.58
N ALA A 125 9.27 -30.33 31.66
CA ALA A 125 8.18 -31.21 31.27
C ALA A 125 8.14 -31.49 29.75
N TYR A 126 8.48 -30.49 28.94
CA TYR A 126 8.58 -30.62 27.48
C TYR A 126 9.84 -31.40 27.08
N TYR A 127 10.97 -31.15 27.78
CA TYR A 127 12.21 -31.81 27.55
C TYR A 127 12.16 -33.30 27.93
N GLU A 128 11.62 -33.67 29.09
CA GLU A 128 11.52 -35.05 29.58
C GLU A 128 10.71 -35.95 28.63
N LYS A 129 9.66 -35.40 28.01
CA LYS A 129 8.84 -36.11 27.03
C LYS A 129 9.32 -35.95 25.58
N GLU A 130 10.41 -35.22 25.33
CA GLU A 130 10.92 -34.93 23.98
C GLU A 130 9.82 -34.45 23.01
N LEU A 131 8.96 -33.49 23.47
CA LEU A 131 7.80 -33.02 22.70
C LEU A 131 8.21 -32.21 21.48
N ASP A 132 7.60 -32.49 20.31
CA ASP A 132 7.80 -31.78 19.04
C ASP A 132 6.76 -30.67 18.91
N VAL A 133 7.16 -29.40 19.07
CA VAL A 133 6.27 -28.24 18.97
C VAL A 133 6.31 -27.64 17.56
N ARG A 134 5.16 -27.57 16.91
CA ARG A 134 5.01 -27.08 15.54
C ARG A 134 4.03 -25.93 15.45
N PHE A 135 4.41 -24.87 14.77
CA PHE A 135 3.50 -23.78 14.45
C PHE A 135 2.71 -24.05 13.17
N SER A 136 1.42 -23.79 13.20
CA SER A 136 0.55 -23.82 12.04
C SER A 136 0.22 -22.39 11.61
N ARG A 137 0.90 -21.91 10.55
CA ARG A 137 0.71 -20.54 10.08
C ARG A 137 -0.42 -20.47 9.05
N SER A 138 -1.54 -19.81 9.41
CA SER A 138 -2.63 -19.47 8.51
C SER A 138 -3.23 -20.68 7.76
N TYR A 139 -3.40 -20.60 6.43
CA TYR A 139 -4.05 -21.62 5.59
C TYR A 139 -3.08 -22.62 4.98
N GLY A 140 -1.77 -22.41 5.13
CA GLY A 140 -0.73 -23.27 4.59
C GLY A 140 0.22 -22.58 3.62
N PRO A 141 1.10 -23.37 2.97
CA PRO A 141 2.05 -22.89 1.98
C PRO A 141 1.37 -22.09 0.85
N GLY A 142 1.99 -21.00 0.44
CA GLY A 142 1.41 -20.01 -0.49
C GLY A 142 1.00 -18.73 0.21
N ARG A 143 0.51 -18.83 1.44
CA ARG A 143 0.11 -17.65 2.22
C ARG A 143 1.32 -16.76 2.53
N TYR A 144 1.19 -15.46 2.22
CA TYR A 144 2.24 -14.43 2.31
C TYR A 144 3.37 -14.56 1.28
N ASP A 145 3.23 -15.43 0.28
CA ASP A 145 4.07 -15.42 -0.91
C ASP A 145 3.37 -14.62 -2.03
N THR A 146 3.93 -13.46 -2.38
CA THR A 146 3.35 -12.56 -3.39
C THR A 146 3.26 -13.23 -4.76
N ARG A 147 4.20 -14.10 -5.10
CA ARG A 147 4.19 -14.83 -6.38
C ARG A 147 3.00 -15.80 -6.44
N TYR A 148 2.70 -16.46 -5.34
CA TYR A 148 1.56 -17.37 -5.25
C TYR A 148 0.22 -16.61 -5.19
N GLU A 149 0.10 -15.64 -4.27
CA GLU A 149 -1.18 -14.95 -4.01
C GLU A 149 -1.55 -13.89 -5.06
N LEU A 150 -0.57 -13.17 -5.65
CA LEU A 150 -0.83 -12.04 -6.54
C LEU A 150 -0.50 -12.35 -8.00
N GLU A 151 0.54 -13.14 -8.26
CA GLU A 151 0.96 -13.49 -9.63
C GLU A 151 0.37 -14.83 -10.09
N GLY A 152 -0.29 -15.58 -9.20
CA GLY A 152 -0.93 -16.86 -9.53
C GLY A 152 0.04 -18.00 -9.84
N ILE A 153 1.31 -17.89 -9.42
CA ILE A 153 2.33 -18.92 -9.65
C ILE A 153 2.25 -19.97 -8.56
N ASP A 154 1.70 -21.13 -8.89
CA ASP A 154 1.57 -22.25 -7.95
C ASP A 154 2.90 -23.01 -7.76
N TYR A 155 3.05 -23.66 -6.62
CA TYR A 155 4.16 -24.58 -6.35
C TYR A 155 3.96 -25.91 -7.07
N PRO A 156 5.04 -26.55 -7.57
CA PRO A 156 4.96 -27.91 -8.11
C PRO A 156 4.40 -28.87 -7.07
N ALA A 157 3.32 -29.57 -7.38
CA ALA A 157 2.59 -30.43 -6.45
C ALA A 157 3.45 -31.55 -5.83
N GLY A 158 4.49 -32.01 -6.54
CA GLY A 158 5.44 -33.02 -6.06
C GLY A 158 6.35 -32.51 -4.93
N TYR A 159 6.56 -31.19 -4.82
CA TYR A 159 7.37 -30.58 -3.77
C TYR A 159 6.53 -29.97 -2.65
N VAL A 160 5.38 -29.37 -2.98
CA VAL A 160 4.45 -28.80 -2.02
C VAL A 160 3.05 -29.34 -2.29
N ARG A 161 2.75 -30.51 -1.69
CA ARG A 161 1.46 -31.20 -1.94
C ARG A 161 0.26 -30.35 -1.47
N TRP A 162 0.36 -29.70 -0.32
CA TRP A 162 -0.72 -29.01 0.36
C TRP A 162 -0.44 -27.52 0.45
N THR A 163 -0.85 -26.77 -0.60
CA THR A 163 -0.89 -25.31 -0.58
C THR A 163 -2.19 -24.83 0.07
N GLU A 164 -2.28 -23.54 0.37
CA GLU A 164 -3.53 -22.96 0.90
C GLU A 164 -4.73 -23.25 0.00
N LYS A 165 -4.58 -23.12 -1.33
CA LYS A 165 -5.64 -23.45 -2.31
C LYS A 165 -6.04 -24.92 -2.20
N ARG A 166 -5.08 -25.85 -2.23
CA ARG A 166 -5.37 -27.28 -2.16
C ARG A 166 -5.93 -27.71 -0.80
N ASN A 167 -5.60 -27.00 0.29
CA ASN A 167 -6.24 -27.19 1.58
C ASN A 167 -7.73 -26.76 1.55
N LEU A 168 -8.05 -25.61 0.92
CA LEU A 168 -9.42 -25.16 0.75
C LEU A 168 -10.24 -26.12 -0.14
N GLU A 169 -9.67 -26.56 -1.28
CA GLU A 169 -10.29 -27.55 -2.16
C GLU A 169 -10.59 -28.86 -1.41
N SER A 170 -9.61 -29.39 -0.67
CA SER A 170 -9.79 -30.62 0.11
C SER A 170 -10.85 -30.49 1.20
N PHE A 171 -10.92 -29.32 1.86
CA PHE A 171 -11.95 -29.04 2.86
C PHE A 171 -13.34 -29.03 2.24
N LEU A 172 -13.52 -28.32 1.13
CA LEU A 172 -14.80 -28.23 0.42
C LEU A 172 -15.24 -29.59 -0.15
N ASP A 173 -14.30 -30.41 -0.61
CA ASP A 173 -14.59 -31.76 -1.07
C ASP A 173 -15.12 -32.67 0.07
N LEU A 174 -14.55 -32.58 1.28
CA LEU A 174 -15.07 -33.30 2.45
C LEU A 174 -16.49 -32.83 2.84
N VAL A 175 -16.76 -31.53 2.74
CA VAL A 175 -18.12 -30.98 2.99
C VAL A 175 -19.10 -31.48 1.91
N ALA A 176 -18.71 -31.44 0.62
CA ALA A 176 -19.56 -31.89 -0.48
C ALA A 176 -19.90 -33.37 -0.41
N ARG A 177 -19.01 -34.20 0.13
CA ARG A 177 -19.22 -35.63 0.37
C ARG A 177 -19.96 -35.95 1.68
N ASN A 178 -20.38 -34.93 2.44
CA ASN A 178 -21.00 -35.06 3.76
C ASN A 178 -20.12 -35.79 4.81
N GLU A 179 -18.80 -35.79 4.61
CA GLU A 179 -17.84 -36.33 5.58
C GLU A 179 -17.46 -35.31 6.64
N LEU A 180 -17.77 -34.03 6.40
CA LEU A 180 -17.53 -32.94 7.31
C LEU A 180 -18.82 -32.14 7.51
N ASP A 181 -19.52 -32.36 8.61
CA ASP A 181 -20.71 -31.58 8.98
C ASP A 181 -20.30 -30.21 9.54
N VAL A 182 -20.55 -29.15 8.75
CA VAL A 182 -20.32 -27.76 9.13
C VAL A 182 -21.62 -27.04 9.51
N ALA A 183 -22.78 -27.61 9.16
CA ALA A 183 -24.09 -26.99 9.42
C ALA A 183 -24.35 -26.81 10.92
N THR A 184 -23.93 -27.78 11.73
CA THR A 184 -24.05 -27.74 13.20
C THR A 184 -23.16 -26.68 13.87
N LEU A 185 -22.27 -26.02 13.13
CA LEU A 185 -21.44 -24.92 13.61
C LEU A 185 -22.05 -23.53 13.37
N ILE A 186 -23.18 -23.47 12.63
CA ILE A 186 -23.83 -22.21 12.28
C ILE A 186 -24.91 -21.90 13.32
N ASP A 187 -24.62 -20.93 14.20
CA ASP A 187 -25.55 -20.52 15.26
C ASP A 187 -26.58 -19.50 14.79
N GLY A 188 -26.34 -18.84 13.63
CA GLY A 188 -27.27 -17.89 13.06
C GLY A 188 -26.88 -17.41 11.68
N VAL A 189 -27.89 -16.99 10.92
CA VAL A 189 -27.78 -16.34 9.63
C VAL A 189 -28.35 -14.92 9.77
N PHE A 190 -27.57 -13.91 9.46
CA PHE A 190 -27.94 -12.50 9.63
C PHE A 190 -27.88 -11.77 8.29
N PRO A 191 -28.80 -10.80 8.05
CA PRO A 191 -28.67 -9.93 6.88
C PRO A 191 -27.33 -9.22 6.83
N PHE A 192 -26.77 -9.04 5.62
CA PHE A 192 -25.45 -8.43 5.46
C PHE A 192 -25.39 -6.98 5.98
N ASP A 193 -26.47 -6.24 5.91
CA ASP A 193 -26.56 -4.87 6.42
C ASP A 193 -26.46 -4.80 7.96
N GLU A 194 -26.73 -5.88 8.68
CA GLU A 194 -26.49 -6.01 10.10
C GLU A 194 -25.05 -6.41 10.48
N ALA A 195 -24.18 -6.63 9.52
CA ALA A 195 -22.82 -7.14 9.75
C ALA A 195 -22.06 -6.36 10.84
N ALA A 196 -22.11 -5.03 10.80
CA ALA A 196 -21.41 -4.19 11.77
C ALA A 196 -21.90 -4.43 13.22
N LYS A 197 -23.21 -4.64 13.41
CA LYS A 197 -23.81 -4.96 14.69
C LYS A 197 -23.42 -6.36 15.14
N VAL A 198 -23.54 -7.36 14.26
CA VAL A 198 -23.16 -8.76 14.55
C VAL A 198 -21.71 -8.87 15.00
N TYR A 199 -20.78 -8.19 14.31
CA TYR A 199 -19.37 -8.13 14.74
C TYR A 199 -19.18 -7.42 16.08
N GLY A 200 -19.97 -6.38 16.36
CA GLY A 200 -19.99 -5.71 17.67
C GLY A 200 -20.42 -6.66 18.77
N ASP A 201 -21.55 -7.33 18.59
CA ASP A 201 -22.15 -8.26 19.54
C ASP A 201 -21.26 -9.48 19.82
N LEU A 202 -20.57 -10.00 18.78
CA LEU A 202 -19.55 -11.06 18.95
C LEU A 202 -18.35 -10.57 19.76
N LYS A 203 -17.87 -9.36 19.49
CA LYS A 203 -16.72 -8.77 20.19
C LYS A 203 -17.01 -8.50 21.66
N ASP A 204 -18.21 -8.00 21.95
CA ASP A 204 -18.63 -7.64 23.32
C ASP A 204 -19.17 -8.85 24.08
N GLY A 205 -19.28 -10.02 23.42
CA GLY A 205 -19.73 -11.28 24.02
C GLY A 205 -21.24 -11.36 24.29
N THR A 206 -22.04 -10.42 23.76
CA THR A 206 -23.51 -10.43 23.82
C THR A 206 -24.09 -11.50 22.90
N LEU A 207 -23.46 -11.72 21.73
CA LEU A 207 -23.74 -12.86 20.85
C LEU A 207 -22.73 -13.97 21.13
N LYS A 208 -23.20 -15.05 21.75
CA LYS A 208 -22.41 -16.26 22.02
C LYS A 208 -22.62 -17.25 20.87
N ALA A 209 -21.78 -17.18 19.84
CA ALA A 209 -21.86 -18.05 18.67
C ALA A 209 -20.50 -18.69 18.37
N ILE A 210 -20.51 -19.89 17.78
CA ILE A 210 -19.33 -20.56 17.23
C ILE A 210 -19.09 -20.06 15.80
N GLY A 211 -20.16 -20.05 14.97
CA GLY A 211 -20.14 -19.55 13.61
C GLY A 211 -21.42 -18.82 13.26
N VAL A 212 -21.28 -17.73 12.51
CA VAL A 212 -22.40 -16.97 11.95
C VAL A 212 -22.21 -16.80 10.46
N LEU A 213 -23.30 -16.75 9.71
CA LEU A 213 -23.31 -16.41 8.28
C LEU A 213 -23.94 -15.03 8.10
N LEU A 214 -23.43 -14.32 7.09
CA LEU A 214 -24.02 -13.07 6.63
C LEU A 214 -24.66 -13.34 5.27
N GLU A 215 -25.97 -13.16 5.19
CA GLU A 215 -26.74 -13.38 3.96
C GLU A 215 -26.78 -12.10 3.13
N TYR A 216 -26.26 -12.18 1.92
CA TYR A 216 -26.34 -11.08 0.96
C TYR A 216 -27.72 -11.05 0.31
N PRO A 217 -28.34 -9.88 0.08
CA PRO A 217 -29.57 -9.79 -0.66
C PRO A 217 -29.39 -10.38 -2.07
N VAL A 218 -30.27 -11.28 -2.47
CA VAL A 218 -30.29 -11.79 -3.83
C VAL A 218 -30.86 -10.70 -4.73
N PRO A 219 -30.09 -10.18 -5.72
CA PRO A 219 -30.63 -9.23 -6.67
C PRO A 219 -31.80 -9.86 -7.44
N ALA A 220 -32.86 -9.10 -7.71
CA ALA A 220 -33.89 -9.53 -8.65
C ALA A 220 -33.23 -9.87 -9.99
N GLU A 221 -33.80 -10.87 -10.73
CA GLU A 221 -33.23 -11.36 -11.99
C GLU A 221 -32.97 -10.22 -13.01
N ASP A 222 -33.78 -9.16 -12.96
CA ASP A 222 -33.69 -7.96 -13.82
C ASP A 222 -33.00 -6.77 -13.13
N ALA A 223 -32.41 -6.96 -11.94
CA ALA A 223 -31.73 -5.86 -11.26
C ALA A 223 -30.45 -5.49 -12.02
N PRO A 224 -30.17 -4.19 -12.22
CA PRO A 224 -28.88 -3.78 -12.75
C PRO A 224 -27.76 -4.31 -11.85
N PRO A 225 -26.61 -4.69 -12.40
CA PRO A 225 -25.50 -5.18 -11.59
C PRO A 225 -25.24 -4.18 -10.44
N PRO A 226 -24.97 -4.69 -9.22
CA PRO A 226 -24.77 -3.83 -8.06
C PRO A 226 -23.68 -2.81 -8.40
N ALA A 227 -23.93 -1.55 -8.04
CA ALA A 227 -22.96 -0.50 -8.26
C ALA A 227 -21.61 -0.92 -7.64
N THR A 228 -20.63 -1.17 -8.51
CA THR A 228 -19.26 -1.52 -8.09
C THR A 228 -18.55 -0.35 -7.41
N LYS A 229 -19.22 0.80 -7.34
CA LYS A 229 -18.69 2.08 -6.88
C LYS A 229 -19.39 2.48 -5.58
N THR A 230 -18.63 2.67 -4.52
CA THR A 230 -19.15 3.04 -3.20
C THR A 230 -18.69 4.45 -2.86
N VAL A 231 -19.65 5.33 -2.51
CA VAL A 231 -19.39 6.66 -1.97
C VAL A 231 -19.82 6.67 -0.51
N LEU A 232 -18.88 6.93 0.38
CA LEU A 232 -19.10 6.94 1.83
C LEU A 232 -18.96 8.38 2.36
N PRO A 233 -20.03 8.99 2.89
CA PRO A 233 -19.91 10.26 3.58
C PRO A 233 -19.05 10.12 4.85
N GLY A 234 -18.22 11.10 5.11
CA GLY A 234 -17.42 11.19 6.33
C GLY A 234 -18.20 11.82 7.48
N ALA A 235 -17.65 11.71 8.69
CA ALA A 235 -18.23 12.33 9.89
C ALA A 235 -18.13 13.87 9.93
N LYS A 236 -17.49 14.50 8.95
CA LYS A 236 -17.34 15.95 8.88
C LYS A 236 -18.54 16.61 8.18
N THR A 237 -18.93 17.77 8.71
CA THR A 237 -19.90 18.69 8.12
C THR A 237 -19.54 19.06 6.68
N PRO A 238 -20.55 19.36 5.82
CA PRO A 238 -20.31 19.81 4.46
C PRO A 238 -19.34 20.98 4.40
N TYR A 239 -18.57 21.04 3.31
CA TYR A 239 -17.61 22.08 2.99
C TYR A 239 -18.19 23.50 3.16
N VAL A 240 -17.49 24.33 3.91
CA VAL A 240 -17.84 25.75 4.07
C VAL A 240 -16.77 26.59 3.38
N ARG A 241 -17.16 27.34 2.34
CA ARG A 241 -16.25 28.17 1.50
C ARG A 241 -15.46 29.25 2.25
N THR A 242 -15.81 29.55 3.49
CA THR A 242 -15.12 30.53 4.32
C THR A 242 -14.69 29.91 5.66
N ASN A 243 -13.48 30.20 6.11
CA ASN A 243 -13.04 29.83 7.45
C ASN A 243 -13.61 30.79 8.51
N GLU A 244 -13.41 30.46 9.81
CA GLU A 244 -13.87 31.28 10.95
C GLU A 244 -13.41 32.76 10.91
N LYS A 245 -12.39 33.08 10.10
CA LYS A 245 -11.89 34.45 9.88
C LYS A 245 -12.41 35.09 8.59
N GLY A 246 -13.41 34.51 7.93
CA GLY A 246 -13.98 35.02 6.69
C GLY A 246 -13.08 34.92 5.46
N ARG A 247 -11.96 34.12 5.54
CA ARG A 247 -11.07 33.92 4.40
C ARG A 247 -11.59 32.77 3.53
N GLN A 248 -11.59 32.99 2.22
CA GLN A 248 -11.98 31.98 1.26
C GLN A 248 -11.07 30.76 1.33
N ARG A 249 -11.66 29.58 1.37
CA ARG A 249 -11.01 28.28 1.32
C ARG A 249 -11.31 27.62 -0.01
N ILE A 250 -10.47 26.72 -0.45
CA ILE A 250 -10.71 25.87 -1.62
C ILE A 250 -11.02 24.45 -1.21
N ALA A 251 -11.98 23.83 -1.89
CA ALA A 251 -12.30 22.43 -1.76
C ALA A 251 -11.44 21.61 -2.74
N VAL A 252 -10.73 20.62 -2.22
CA VAL A 252 -9.88 19.77 -3.06
C VAL A 252 -10.36 18.33 -3.06
N GLY A 253 -10.39 17.74 -4.26
CA GLY A 253 -10.65 16.34 -4.50
C GLY A 253 -9.36 15.60 -4.85
N PHE A 254 -9.28 14.32 -4.49
CA PHE A 254 -8.13 13.45 -4.79
C PHE A 254 -8.57 12.23 -5.59
N VAL A 255 -7.90 11.97 -6.69
CA VAL A 255 -7.92 10.70 -7.41
C VAL A 255 -6.60 10.00 -7.15
N GLY A 256 -6.64 8.99 -6.26
CA GLY A 256 -5.46 8.30 -5.75
C GLY A 256 -4.97 8.86 -4.41
N ALA A 257 -4.80 7.97 -3.42
CA ALA A 257 -4.27 8.27 -2.08
C ALA A 257 -3.24 7.22 -1.65
N GLY A 258 -2.33 6.85 -2.57
CA GLY A 258 -1.25 5.91 -2.35
C GLY A 258 -0.20 6.41 -1.36
N SER A 259 0.90 5.66 -1.22
CA SER A 259 1.98 5.97 -0.26
C SER A 259 2.55 7.37 -0.44
N TYR A 260 2.74 7.82 -1.69
CA TYR A 260 3.29 9.16 -1.96
C TYR A 260 2.32 10.27 -1.52
N ALA A 261 1.06 10.20 -1.93
CA ALA A 261 0.04 11.16 -1.48
C ALA A 261 -0.02 11.21 0.05
N SER A 262 -0.09 10.06 0.70
CA SER A 262 -0.26 9.93 2.16
C SER A 262 0.96 10.35 2.99
N SER A 263 2.17 10.35 2.41
CA SER A 263 3.41 10.72 3.11
C SER A 263 3.93 12.11 2.72
N MET A 264 3.69 12.56 1.48
CA MET A 264 4.36 13.75 0.93
C MET A 264 3.43 14.92 0.61
N LEU A 265 2.13 14.68 0.30
CA LEU A 265 1.20 15.76 -0.08
C LEU A 265 0.14 16.01 0.98
N LEU A 266 -0.62 15.01 1.36
CA LEU A 266 -1.73 15.12 2.30
C LEU A 266 -1.35 15.66 3.68
N PRO A 267 -0.18 15.32 4.28
CA PRO A 267 0.25 15.93 5.55
C PRO A 267 0.48 17.43 5.49
N HIS A 268 0.82 17.97 4.30
CA HIS A 268 0.97 19.42 4.08
C HIS A 268 -0.39 20.06 3.85
N LEU A 269 -1.19 19.54 2.94
CA LEU A 269 -2.52 20.08 2.61
C LEU A 269 -3.47 20.09 3.80
N ALA A 270 -3.50 19.00 4.61
CA ALA A 270 -4.33 18.93 5.81
C ALA A 270 -4.01 19.99 6.88
N LYS A 271 -2.82 20.60 6.80
CA LYS A 271 -2.38 21.68 7.70
C LYS A 271 -2.56 23.07 7.10
N LEU A 272 -2.93 23.17 5.82
CA LEU A 272 -3.14 24.47 5.17
C LEU A 272 -4.53 25.01 5.52
N PRO A 273 -4.63 26.17 6.19
CA PRO A 273 -5.93 26.74 6.56
C PRO A 273 -6.78 27.13 5.35
N ALA A 274 -6.17 27.27 4.18
CA ALA A 274 -6.82 27.66 2.93
C ALA A 274 -7.34 26.47 2.10
N ALA A 275 -7.08 25.23 2.52
CA ALA A 275 -7.52 24.03 1.80
C ALA A 275 -8.48 23.19 2.67
N ASP A 276 -9.51 22.64 2.05
CA ASP A 276 -10.38 21.62 2.61
C ASP A 276 -10.26 20.33 1.81
N LEU A 277 -9.99 19.24 2.48
CA LEU A 277 -9.98 17.91 1.89
C LEU A 277 -11.42 17.41 1.78
N ALA A 278 -12.04 17.62 0.62
CA ALA A 278 -13.46 17.37 0.43
C ALA A 278 -13.74 15.93 -0.01
N HIS A 279 -13.09 15.45 -1.06
CA HIS A 279 -13.42 14.17 -1.67
C HIS A 279 -12.15 13.37 -1.98
N VAL A 280 -12.12 12.06 -1.66
CA VAL A 280 -11.03 11.17 -2.06
C VAL A 280 -11.58 9.93 -2.74
N ALA A 281 -11.06 9.62 -3.93
CA ALA A 281 -11.36 8.38 -4.64
C ALA A 281 -10.11 7.52 -4.81
N THR A 282 -10.22 6.21 -4.55
CA THR A 282 -9.15 5.23 -4.79
C THR A 282 -9.76 3.92 -5.29
N THR A 283 -9.01 3.13 -6.04
CA THR A 283 -9.49 1.83 -6.56
C THR A 283 -9.80 0.80 -5.45
N LYS A 284 -9.35 1.01 -4.23
CA LYS A 284 -9.57 0.12 -3.09
C LYS A 284 -10.30 0.89 -1.98
N SER A 285 -11.47 0.42 -1.57
CA SER A 285 -12.30 1.03 -0.53
C SER A 285 -11.53 1.28 0.77
N LEU A 286 -10.73 0.31 1.21
CA LEU A 286 -9.91 0.44 2.42
C LEU A 286 -8.92 1.62 2.34
N SER A 287 -8.32 1.86 1.18
CA SER A 287 -7.40 2.98 0.96
C SER A 287 -8.13 4.32 1.03
N ALA A 288 -9.33 4.42 0.44
CA ALA A 288 -10.16 5.62 0.49
C ALA A 288 -10.60 5.94 1.93
N VAL A 289 -11.11 4.96 2.65
CA VAL A 289 -11.56 5.10 4.05
C VAL A 289 -10.39 5.45 4.99
N ASN A 290 -9.23 4.83 4.80
CA ASN A 290 -8.04 5.16 5.59
C ASN A 290 -7.57 6.59 5.34
N ALA A 291 -7.57 7.06 4.08
CA ALA A 291 -7.24 8.44 3.75
C ALA A 291 -8.27 9.41 4.37
N GLN A 292 -9.56 9.10 4.26
CA GLN A 292 -10.64 9.86 4.87
C GLN A 292 -10.45 10.02 6.38
N LYS A 293 -10.26 8.92 7.11
CA LYS A 293 -10.08 8.94 8.56
C LYS A 293 -8.82 9.66 8.99
N LYS A 294 -7.71 9.43 8.29
CA LYS A 294 -6.39 9.97 8.66
C LYS A 294 -6.26 11.46 8.37
N PHE A 295 -6.79 11.93 7.24
CA PHE A 295 -6.60 13.31 6.79
C PHE A 295 -7.87 14.15 6.85
N GLY A 296 -9.01 13.51 7.08
CA GLY A 296 -10.28 14.19 7.31
C GLY A 296 -11.01 14.60 6.05
N PHE A 297 -10.99 13.77 5.00
CA PHE A 297 -11.85 13.99 3.85
C PHE A 297 -13.33 13.89 4.21
N ALA A 298 -14.15 14.77 3.63
CA ALA A 298 -15.59 14.75 3.85
C ALA A 298 -16.25 13.53 3.17
N VAL A 299 -15.73 13.12 2.01
CA VAL A 299 -16.26 11.99 1.23
C VAL A 299 -15.13 11.05 0.83
N ALA A 300 -15.37 9.73 0.90
CA ALA A 300 -14.50 8.69 0.37
C ALA A 300 -15.26 7.87 -0.68
N SER A 301 -14.59 7.56 -1.80
CA SER A 301 -15.20 6.83 -2.91
C SER A 301 -14.23 5.79 -3.49
N THR A 302 -14.79 4.78 -4.15
CA THR A 302 -14.04 3.89 -5.05
C THR A 302 -14.21 4.27 -6.51
N ASP A 303 -14.95 5.33 -6.77
CA ASP A 303 -15.25 5.86 -8.09
C ASP A 303 -14.55 7.20 -8.34
N ALA A 304 -13.58 7.20 -9.25
CA ALA A 304 -12.92 8.45 -9.66
C ALA A 304 -13.90 9.43 -10.33
N ASP A 305 -14.95 8.92 -10.99
CA ASP A 305 -15.96 9.75 -11.67
C ASP A 305 -16.66 10.66 -10.69
N SER A 306 -16.94 10.18 -9.49
CA SER A 306 -17.57 10.97 -8.42
C SER A 306 -16.76 12.21 -8.02
N VAL A 307 -15.42 12.20 -8.18
CA VAL A 307 -14.56 13.37 -7.92
C VAL A 307 -14.65 14.38 -9.06
N PHE A 308 -14.69 13.92 -10.31
CA PHE A 308 -14.82 14.84 -11.46
C PHE A 308 -16.18 15.51 -11.52
N GLU A 309 -17.24 14.80 -11.15
CA GLU A 309 -18.64 15.25 -11.13
C GLU A 309 -18.99 16.10 -9.91
N ASP A 310 -18.14 16.11 -8.88
CA ASP A 310 -18.38 16.90 -7.66
C ASP A 310 -18.20 18.40 -7.93
N GLU A 311 -19.30 19.10 -8.15
CA GLU A 311 -19.33 20.55 -8.44
C GLU A 311 -18.83 21.42 -7.27
N SER A 312 -18.76 20.87 -6.07
CA SER A 312 -18.27 21.61 -4.89
C SER A 312 -16.76 21.81 -4.90
N LEU A 313 -16.01 21.07 -5.72
CA LEU A 313 -14.56 21.11 -5.77
C LEU A 313 -14.04 22.29 -6.60
N ASP A 314 -13.01 22.96 -6.09
CA ASP A 314 -12.25 24.01 -6.77
C ASP A 314 -11.01 23.44 -7.50
N ALA A 315 -10.47 22.32 -7.00
CA ALA A 315 -9.29 21.68 -7.57
C ALA A 315 -9.31 20.15 -7.44
N ILE A 316 -8.67 19.47 -8.39
CA ILE A 316 -8.52 18.02 -8.42
C ILE A 316 -7.03 17.66 -8.39
N PHE A 317 -6.65 16.77 -7.47
CA PHE A 317 -5.33 16.18 -7.36
C PHE A 317 -5.33 14.78 -7.98
N ILE A 318 -4.47 14.53 -8.96
CA ILE A 318 -4.29 13.24 -9.63
C ILE A 318 -2.97 12.64 -9.14
N VAL A 319 -3.06 11.58 -8.31
CA VAL A 319 -1.90 10.93 -7.68
C VAL A 319 -2.04 9.42 -7.86
N THR A 320 -2.05 9.01 -9.11
CA THR A 320 -2.30 7.64 -9.57
C THR A 320 -1.04 6.99 -10.15
N ARG A 321 -1.19 5.97 -10.98
CA ARG A 321 -0.14 5.38 -11.79
C ARG A 321 0.11 6.24 -13.02
N HIS A 322 1.34 6.25 -13.52
CA HIS A 322 1.78 7.10 -14.62
C HIS A 322 0.92 6.96 -15.87
N ALA A 323 0.62 5.73 -16.28
CA ALA A 323 -0.19 5.41 -17.45
C ALA A 323 -1.61 6.02 -17.45
N THR A 324 -2.07 6.51 -16.32
CA THR A 324 -3.43 7.09 -16.22
C THR A 324 -3.43 8.61 -16.20
N HIS A 325 -2.26 9.26 -16.03
CA HIS A 325 -2.16 10.68 -15.77
C HIS A 325 -2.76 11.51 -16.92
N ALA A 326 -2.31 11.32 -18.16
CA ALA A 326 -2.76 12.12 -19.30
C ALA A 326 -4.28 12.09 -19.47
N LYS A 327 -4.88 10.90 -19.47
CA LYS A 327 -6.32 10.71 -19.59
C LYS A 327 -7.10 11.40 -18.47
N LEU A 328 -6.64 11.27 -17.23
CA LEU A 328 -7.30 11.88 -16.07
C LEU A 328 -7.12 13.40 -16.05
N VAL A 329 -5.97 13.91 -16.49
CA VAL A 329 -5.70 15.36 -16.63
C VAL A 329 -6.64 15.97 -17.67
N CYS A 330 -6.73 15.40 -18.88
CA CYS A 330 -7.66 15.89 -19.90
C CYS A 330 -9.09 15.94 -19.39
N ARG A 331 -9.51 14.89 -18.68
CA ARG A 331 -10.84 14.84 -18.07
C ARG A 331 -11.04 15.90 -16.98
N ALA A 332 -10.04 16.08 -16.11
CA ALA A 332 -10.12 17.10 -15.04
C ALA A 332 -10.18 18.52 -15.61
N LEU A 333 -9.37 18.83 -16.63
CA LEU A 333 -9.38 20.12 -17.32
C LEU A 333 -10.77 20.44 -17.92
N ALA A 334 -11.44 19.43 -18.48
CA ALA A 334 -12.79 19.57 -19.03
C ALA A 334 -13.86 19.96 -18.00
N THR A 335 -13.60 19.75 -16.70
CA THR A 335 -14.51 20.18 -15.62
C THR A 335 -14.38 21.68 -15.26
N GLY A 336 -13.42 22.39 -15.83
CA GLY A 336 -13.12 23.80 -15.51
C GLY A 336 -12.39 24.00 -14.16
N LYS A 337 -12.10 22.91 -13.42
CA LYS A 337 -11.41 22.97 -12.12
C LYS A 337 -9.89 23.09 -12.30
N ALA A 338 -9.20 23.62 -11.30
CA ALA A 338 -7.74 23.58 -11.28
C ALA A 338 -7.25 22.13 -11.08
N VAL A 339 -6.14 21.79 -11.75
CA VAL A 339 -5.62 20.42 -11.75
C VAL A 339 -4.20 20.38 -11.22
N PHE A 340 -3.96 19.55 -10.22
CA PHE A 340 -2.62 19.15 -9.81
C PHE A 340 -2.43 17.68 -10.19
N VAL A 341 -1.36 17.37 -10.90
CA VAL A 341 -1.00 15.99 -11.23
C VAL A 341 0.41 15.67 -10.77
N GLU A 342 0.60 14.48 -10.20
CA GLU A 342 1.96 14.00 -9.95
C GLU A 342 2.70 13.74 -11.26
N LYS A 343 4.02 13.84 -11.18
CA LYS A 343 4.88 13.54 -12.31
C LYS A 343 4.88 12.02 -12.65
N PRO A 344 5.11 11.62 -13.88
CA PRO A 344 5.19 12.47 -15.07
C PRO A 344 3.81 12.91 -15.55
N LEU A 345 3.74 14.04 -16.22
CA LEU A 345 2.47 14.52 -16.79
C LEU A 345 1.95 13.59 -17.89
N ALA A 346 2.86 13.12 -18.74
CA ALA A 346 2.60 12.22 -19.86
C ALA A 346 3.80 11.28 -20.08
N LEU A 347 3.57 10.13 -20.70
CA LEU A 347 4.59 9.13 -21.05
C LEU A 347 5.01 9.20 -22.51
N THR A 348 4.16 9.72 -23.39
CA THR A 348 4.39 9.82 -24.83
C THR A 348 4.13 11.24 -25.34
N ARG A 349 4.63 11.56 -26.56
CA ARG A 349 4.35 12.86 -27.20
C ARG A 349 2.86 13.02 -27.48
N GLU A 350 2.21 11.95 -27.93
CA GLU A 350 0.78 11.94 -28.24
C GLU A 350 -0.05 12.29 -26.99
N GLU A 351 0.30 11.76 -25.82
CA GLU A 351 -0.34 12.10 -24.57
C GLU A 351 -0.12 13.59 -24.18
N ALA A 352 1.10 14.10 -24.37
CA ALA A 352 1.40 15.50 -24.12
C ALA A 352 0.63 16.42 -25.08
N ASP A 353 0.47 16.03 -26.36
CA ASP A 353 -0.29 16.76 -27.34
C ASP A 353 -1.80 16.74 -27.05
N GLN A 354 -2.34 15.60 -26.58
CA GLN A 354 -3.73 15.51 -26.09
C GLN A 354 -4.00 16.47 -24.94
N ILE A 355 -3.06 16.61 -23.99
CA ILE A 355 -3.19 17.58 -22.89
C ILE A 355 -3.14 19.01 -23.42
N ALA A 356 -2.25 19.32 -24.35
CA ALA A 356 -2.17 20.65 -24.97
C ALA A 356 -3.47 20.98 -25.72
N GLU A 357 -4.04 20.03 -26.45
CA GLU A 357 -5.33 20.16 -27.12
C GLU A 357 -6.49 20.35 -26.12
N ALA A 358 -6.48 19.59 -25.01
CA ALA A 358 -7.49 19.74 -23.95
C ALA A 358 -7.44 21.16 -23.34
N ILE A 359 -6.24 21.70 -23.08
CA ILE A 359 -6.06 23.08 -22.59
C ILE A 359 -6.63 24.08 -23.62
N ALA A 360 -6.27 23.93 -24.89
CA ALA A 360 -6.71 24.83 -25.97
C ALA A 360 -8.25 24.80 -26.16
N THR A 361 -8.83 23.59 -26.13
CA THR A 361 -10.27 23.38 -26.34
C THR A 361 -11.12 23.89 -25.19
N THR A 362 -10.66 23.65 -23.94
CA THR A 362 -11.40 24.04 -22.74
C THR A 362 -11.13 25.49 -22.31
N GLY A 363 -10.02 26.08 -22.77
CA GLY A 363 -9.51 27.35 -22.26
C GLY A 363 -9.02 27.28 -20.81
N ASN A 364 -8.88 26.08 -20.24
CA ASN A 364 -8.46 25.85 -18.86
C ASN A 364 -6.98 25.49 -18.81
N ASP A 365 -6.13 26.46 -18.53
CA ASP A 365 -4.68 26.32 -18.36
C ASP A 365 -4.26 26.14 -16.88
N ARG A 366 -5.23 25.97 -15.99
CA ARG A 366 -5.00 25.87 -14.54
C ARG A 366 -4.46 24.48 -14.15
N LEU A 367 -3.35 24.13 -14.76
CA LEU A 367 -2.63 22.87 -14.58
C LEU A 367 -1.35 23.10 -13.79
N MET A 368 -1.01 22.19 -12.90
CA MET A 368 0.29 22.11 -12.22
C MET A 368 0.74 20.66 -12.14
N VAL A 369 2.02 20.44 -12.40
CA VAL A 369 2.69 19.13 -12.24
C VAL A 369 3.57 19.17 -10.99
N GLY A 370 3.64 18.09 -10.26
CA GLY A 370 4.41 17.94 -9.02
C GLY A 370 5.92 18.10 -9.17
N PHE A 371 6.38 19.19 -9.79
CA PHE A 371 7.80 19.55 -9.95
C PHE A 371 8.30 20.37 -8.75
N ASN A 372 8.34 19.72 -7.59
CA ASN A 372 8.56 20.38 -6.29
C ASN A 372 9.94 21.03 -6.11
N ARG A 373 11.00 20.61 -6.83
CA ARG A 373 12.39 21.08 -6.58
C ARG A 373 12.56 22.59 -6.70
N ARG A 374 11.94 23.24 -7.69
CA ARG A 374 12.00 24.70 -7.86
C ARG A 374 11.43 25.47 -6.66
N PHE A 375 10.58 24.85 -5.86
CA PHE A 375 10.00 25.42 -4.64
C PHE A 375 10.85 25.18 -3.39
N ALA A 376 11.96 24.45 -3.49
CA ALA A 376 12.84 24.20 -2.36
C ALA A 376 13.52 25.50 -1.88
N PRO A 377 13.42 25.85 -0.58
CA PRO A 377 13.92 27.14 -0.07
C PRO A 377 15.41 27.36 -0.32
N LEU A 378 16.23 26.30 -0.17
CA LEU A 378 17.68 26.40 -0.40
C LEU A 378 18.01 26.65 -1.88
N LEU A 379 17.31 26.00 -2.78
CA LEU A 379 17.52 26.18 -4.23
C LEU A 379 17.07 27.58 -4.67
N GLY A 380 15.94 28.06 -4.16
CA GLY A 380 15.49 29.44 -4.39
C GLY A 380 16.49 30.49 -3.87
N SER A 381 17.01 30.30 -2.66
CA SER A 381 18.05 31.15 -2.09
C SER A 381 19.33 31.13 -2.91
N MET A 382 19.76 29.95 -3.39
CA MET A 382 20.93 29.77 -4.25
C MET A 382 20.76 30.50 -5.59
N ARG A 383 19.62 30.38 -6.26
CA ARG A 383 19.32 31.07 -7.52
C ARG A 383 19.29 32.58 -7.35
N LYS A 384 18.65 33.05 -6.26
CA LYS A 384 18.65 34.49 -5.91
C LYS A 384 20.05 35.02 -5.70
N GLY A 385 20.91 34.27 -4.98
CA GLY A 385 22.31 34.63 -4.75
C GLY A 385 23.17 34.60 -6.02
N PHE A 386 22.81 33.74 -6.98
CA PHE A 386 23.48 33.65 -8.27
C PHE A 386 23.08 34.83 -9.19
N GLY A 387 21.85 35.32 -9.07
CA GLY A 387 21.35 36.51 -9.77
C GLY A 387 21.12 36.28 -11.28
N ALA A 388 21.14 37.36 -12.08
CA ALA A 388 20.83 37.33 -13.51
C ALA A 388 21.73 36.40 -14.35
N ALA A 389 22.95 36.13 -13.90
CA ALA A 389 23.86 35.18 -14.54
C ALA A 389 23.32 33.73 -14.60
N ALA A 390 22.24 33.43 -13.86
CA ALA A 390 21.59 32.12 -13.92
C ALA A 390 21.06 31.76 -15.31
N ALA A 391 20.54 32.74 -16.03
CA ALA A 391 19.95 32.56 -17.37
C ALA A 391 20.96 32.07 -18.44
N THR A 392 22.25 32.32 -18.23
CA THR A 392 23.31 31.94 -19.21
C THR A 392 24.33 30.97 -18.62
N ALA A 393 24.00 30.39 -17.42
CA ALA A 393 24.90 29.47 -16.75
C ALA A 393 24.90 28.08 -17.39
N SER A 394 26.04 27.40 -17.33
CA SER A 394 26.12 25.96 -17.49
C SER A 394 25.76 25.28 -16.16
N THR A 395 24.88 24.30 -16.23
CA THR A 395 24.39 23.59 -15.03
C THR A 395 24.66 22.09 -15.12
N ARG A 396 24.88 21.46 -13.97
CA ARG A 396 25.05 20.02 -13.87
C ARG A 396 24.26 19.49 -12.69
N TYR A 397 23.43 18.49 -12.92
CA TYR A 397 22.65 17.81 -11.90
C TYR A 397 23.09 16.34 -11.80
N LEU A 398 23.47 15.90 -10.61
CA LEU A 398 23.80 14.51 -10.35
C LEU A 398 22.73 13.91 -9.42
N VAL A 399 22.19 12.78 -9.85
CA VAL A 399 21.22 12.01 -9.11
C VAL A 399 21.77 10.61 -8.82
N ASN A 400 21.99 10.31 -7.55
CA ASN A 400 22.28 8.98 -7.06
C ASN A 400 20.96 8.30 -6.66
N ALA A 401 20.27 7.71 -7.63
CA ALA A 401 18.93 7.16 -7.45
C ALA A 401 18.91 5.87 -6.62
N GLY A 402 20.02 5.11 -6.64
CA GLY A 402 20.12 3.79 -6.03
C GLY A 402 19.29 2.72 -6.75
N PRO A 403 19.40 1.44 -6.39
CA PRO A 403 18.64 0.36 -6.99
C PRO A 403 17.15 0.43 -6.65
N LEU A 404 16.30 -0.10 -7.52
CA LEU A 404 14.88 -0.33 -7.24
C LEU A 404 14.69 -1.62 -6.42
N ALA A 405 13.66 -1.66 -5.58
CA ALA A 405 13.21 -2.89 -4.96
C ALA A 405 12.72 -3.88 -6.04
N LYS A 406 12.92 -5.18 -5.80
CA LYS A 406 12.59 -6.23 -6.79
C LYS A 406 11.10 -6.32 -7.14
N ASP A 407 10.24 -5.87 -6.24
CA ASP A 407 8.78 -5.81 -6.36
C ASP A 407 8.27 -4.42 -6.74
N SER A 408 9.16 -3.53 -7.17
CA SER A 408 8.78 -2.17 -7.55
C SER A 408 7.96 -2.17 -8.84
N TRP A 409 6.82 -1.50 -8.81
CA TRP A 409 5.98 -1.30 -9.98
C TRP A 409 6.66 -0.50 -11.11
N TYR A 410 7.70 0.28 -10.80
CA TYR A 410 8.58 0.94 -11.78
C TYR A 410 9.33 -0.04 -12.70
N LEU A 411 9.34 -1.34 -12.38
CA LEU A 411 9.95 -2.37 -13.24
C LEU A 411 9.08 -2.72 -14.46
N ASN A 412 7.80 -2.35 -14.46
CA ASN A 412 6.91 -2.47 -15.61
C ASN A 412 7.08 -1.25 -16.54
N GLU A 413 8.22 -1.19 -17.23
CA GLU A 413 8.57 -0.06 -18.09
C GLU A 413 7.63 0.09 -19.28
N GLU A 414 6.99 -0.98 -19.75
CA GLU A 414 6.05 -0.96 -20.86
C GLU A 414 4.78 -0.16 -20.52
N ALA A 415 4.24 -0.34 -19.32
CA ALA A 415 3.03 0.35 -18.90
C ALA A 415 3.29 1.72 -18.26
N GLU A 416 4.39 1.86 -17.52
CA GLU A 416 4.61 3.01 -16.61
C GLU A 416 5.76 3.92 -17.07
N GLY A 417 6.39 3.59 -18.21
CA GLY A 417 7.59 4.26 -18.71
C GLY A 417 8.87 3.89 -17.94
N SER A 418 10.01 4.31 -18.45
CA SER A 418 11.29 4.08 -17.79
C SER A 418 11.34 4.83 -16.45
N ARG A 419 12.23 4.38 -15.56
CA ARG A 419 12.44 5.09 -14.29
C ARG A 419 12.86 6.55 -14.50
N PHE A 420 13.66 6.83 -15.52
CA PHE A 420 14.02 8.21 -15.86
C PHE A 420 12.79 8.99 -16.33
N THR A 421 11.91 8.41 -17.15
CA THR A 421 10.65 9.06 -17.55
C THR A 421 9.82 9.46 -16.35
N GLY A 422 9.74 8.58 -15.34
CA GLY A 422 9.00 8.87 -14.11
C GLY A 422 9.65 9.90 -13.17
N GLU A 423 10.98 10.09 -13.21
CA GLU A 423 11.68 10.97 -12.26
C GLU A 423 12.41 12.14 -12.93
N GLY A 424 12.83 12.00 -14.19
CA GLY A 424 13.68 12.96 -14.92
C GLY A 424 13.09 14.34 -15.04
N GLY A 425 11.76 14.43 -15.17
CA GLY A 425 11.05 15.70 -15.25
C GLY A 425 11.34 16.66 -14.09
N HIS A 426 11.57 16.14 -12.89
CA HIS A 426 11.98 16.97 -11.75
C HIS A 426 13.29 17.74 -11.98
N PHE A 427 14.26 17.08 -12.59
CA PHE A 427 15.60 17.64 -12.79
C PHE A 427 15.63 18.55 -13.98
N ILE A 428 14.95 18.15 -15.07
CA ILE A 428 14.79 18.98 -16.28
C ILE A 428 14.05 20.27 -15.94
N ASP A 429 12.93 20.18 -15.20
CA ASP A 429 12.19 21.34 -14.68
C ASP A 429 13.08 22.29 -13.87
N THR A 430 13.90 21.71 -12.97
CA THR A 430 14.83 22.49 -12.14
C THR A 430 15.85 23.25 -13.00
N LEU A 431 16.41 22.60 -14.03
CA LEU A 431 17.39 23.22 -14.93
C LEU A 431 16.74 24.28 -15.82
N SER A 432 15.54 24.02 -16.37
CA SER A 432 14.77 24.99 -17.16
C SER A 432 14.41 26.22 -16.34
N TRP A 433 13.92 26.01 -15.11
CA TRP A 433 13.63 27.11 -14.18
C TRP A 433 14.90 27.90 -13.81
N TRP A 434 16.05 27.22 -13.62
CA TRP A 434 17.32 27.89 -13.34
C TRP A 434 17.73 28.78 -14.50
N ALA A 435 17.69 28.25 -15.72
CA ALA A 435 18.05 28.95 -16.96
C ALA A 435 17.01 29.98 -17.40
N ASP A 436 15.80 29.95 -16.81
CA ASP A 436 14.65 30.76 -17.24
C ASP A 436 14.34 30.57 -18.74
N SER A 437 14.44 29.34 -19.23
CA SER A 437 14.34 29.01 -20.65
C SER A 437 13.94 27.55 -20.87
N PRO A 438 13.12 27.22 -21.87
CA PRO A 438 12.81 25.86 -22.21
C PRO A 438 14.01 25.16 -22.84
N VAL A 439 14.03 23.83 -22.74
CA VAL A 439 14.96 22.97 -23.46
C VAL A 439 14.59 22.98 -24.96
N GLU A 440 15.55 23.13 -25.84
CA GLU A 440 15.40 23.10 -27.32
C GLU A 440 15.89 21.77 -27.91
N GLU A 441 16.95 21.19 -27.31
CA GLU A 441 17.57 19.98 -27.82
C GLU A 441 18.17 19.17 -26.66
N VAL A 442 18.10 17.86 -26.78
CA VAL A 442 18.66 16.91 -25.80
C VAL A 442 19.48 15.83 -26.54
N TYR A 443 20.60 15.43 -25.92
CA TYR A 443 21.36 14.23 -26.30
C TYR A 443 21.58 13.37 -25.07
N ALA A 444 21.25 12.06 -25.14
CA ALA A 444 21.34 11.15 -24.01
C ALA A 444 22.05 9.84 -24.37
N VAL A 445 22.78 9.30 -23.41
CA VAL A 445 23.44 8.00 -23.49
C VAL A 445 23.13 7.17 -22.23
N ARG A 446 23.11 5.84 -22.40
CA ARG A 446 22.98 4.91 -21.27
C ARG A 446 24.32 4.80 -20.53
N GLY A 447 24.25 4.64 -19.21
CA GLY A 447 25.40 4.24 -18.40
C GLY A 447 25.53 2.72 -18.29
N PRO A 448 26.49 2.24 -17.47
CA PRO A 448 26.78 0.81 -17.32
C PRO A 448 25.68 0.04 -16.58
N GLU A 449 24.97 0.68 -15.65
CA GLU A 449 23.91 0.03 -14.88
C GLU A 449 22.55 0.18 -15.58
N LYS A 450 21.69 -0.81 -15.42
CA LYS A 450 20.31 -0.73 -15.93
C LYS A 450 19.59 0.46 -15.30
N GLY A 451 19.12 1.38 -16.15
CA GLY A 451 18.43 2.60 -15.72
C GLY A 451 19.34 3.82 -15.55
N ASP A 452 20.65 3.67 -15.74
CA ASP A 452 21.56 4.82 -15.81
C ASP A 452 21.32 5.64 -17.08
N VAL A 453 21.22 6.97 -16.90
CA VAL A 453 21.04 7.93 -17.99
C VAL A 453 21.97 9.11 -17.78
N GLN A 454 22.73 9.47 -18.82
CA GLN A 454 23.46 10.73 -18.89
C GLN A 454 22.90 11.54 -20.05
N ALA A 455 22.40 12.73 -19.77
CA ALA A 455 21.76 13.59 -20.75
C ALA A 455 22.35 15.00 -20.71
N THR A 456 22.52 15.61 -21.87
CA THR A 456 22.90 17.01 -22.06
C THR A 456 21.77 17.77 -22.74
N PHE A 457 21.61 19.04 -22.36
CA PHE A 457 20.51 19.89 -22.77
C PHE A 457 21.04 21.21 -23.30
N ARG A 458 20.50 21.68 -24.42
CA ARG A 458 20.63 23.03 -24.90
C ARG A 458 19.31 23.76 -24.71
N PHE A 459 19.39 24.91 -24.08
CA PHE A 459 18.22 25.77 -23.84
C PHE A 459 18.07 26.82 -24.94
N ALA A 460 16.86 27.30 -25.19
CA ALA A 460 16.57 28.26 -26.27
C ALA A 460 17.33 29.58 -26.12
N ASN A 461 17.73 29.97 -24.90
CA ASN A 461 18.55 31.17 -24.63
C ASN A 461 20.07 30.90 -24.73
N GLY A 462 20.51 29.72 -25.16
CA GLY A 462 21.92 29.34 -25.31
C GLY A 462 22.59 28.83 -24.05
N ALA A 463 21.90 28.77 -22.90
CA ALA A 463 22.38 28.07 -21.69
C ALA A 463 22.54 26.56 -21.97
N SER A 464 23.31 25.88 -21.14
CA SER A 464 23.50 24.44 -21.22
C SER A 464 23.27 23.74 -19.89
N GLY A 465 22.81 22.50 -19.95
CA GLY A 465 22.59 21.67 -18.75
C GLY A 465 23.04 20.22 -18.97
N ALA A 466 23.34 19.53 -17.91
CA ALA A 466 23.59 18.09 -17.93
C ALA A 466 22.97 17.42 -16.71
N ILE A 467 22.44 16.22 -16.92
CA ILE A 467 21.91 15.34 -15.85
C ILE A 467 22.67 14.01 -15.94
N ALA A 468 23.22 13.59 -14.80
CA ALA A 468 23.71 12.23 -14.60
C ALA A 468 22.77 11.54 -13.60
N TYR A 469 21.90 10.65 -14.09
CA TYR A 469 20.98 9.85 -13.30
C TYR A 469 21.57 8.44 -13.18
N LEU A 470 22.03 8.07 -11.98
CA LEU A 470 22.82 6.87 -11.73
C LEU A 470 22.14 5.97 -10.69
N THR A 471 22.09 4.69 -10.95
CA THR A 471 21.36 3.69 -10.15
C THR A 471 22.26 2.79 -9.32
N GLY A 472 23.55 2.68 -9.65
CA GLY A 472 24.53 1.82 -8.98
C GLY A 472 25.29 2.45 -7.82
N GLY A 473 24.96 3.68 -7.41
CA GLY A 473 25.70 4.42 -6.41
C GLY A 473 25.46 3.96 -4.97
N ASN A 474 26.42 4.27 -4.08
CA ASN A 474 26.30 3.98 -2.65
C ASN A 474 25.22 4.84 -1.99
N ALA A 475 24.36 4.23 -1.15
CA ALA A 475 23.24 4.91 -0.47
C ALA A 475 23.67 6.02 0.54
N ARG A 476 24.93 6.03 0.99
CA ARG A 476 25.47 7.08 1.86
C ARG A 476 25.95 8.31 1.08
N PHE A 477 26.14 8.20 -0.23
CA PHE A 477 26.46 9.34 -1.08
C PHE A 477 25.23 10.25 -1.23
N PRO A 478 25.39 11.57 -1.33
CA PRO A 478 24.27 12.50 -1.52
C PRO A 478 23.37 12.07 -2.68
N LYS A 479 22.05 12.01 -2.42
CA LYS A 479 21.10 11.59 -3.45
C LYS A 479 21.03 12.57 -4.61
N GLU A 480 21.09 13.88 -4.33
CA GLU A 480 20.93 14.92 -5.34
C GLU A 480 21.96 16.04 -5.11
N THR A 481 22.73 16.39 -6.14
CA THR A 481 23.63 17.56 -6.14
C THR A 481 23.45 18.34 -7.42
N MET A 482 23.54 19.67 -7.34
CA MET A 482 23.48 20.55 -8.50
C MET A 482 24.61 21.58 -8.44
N ASP A 483 25.34 21.72 -9.53
CA ASP A 483 26.33 22.79 -9.76
C ASP A 483 25.83 23.74 -10.86
N ALA A 484 26.16 25.01 -10.73
CA ALA A 484 25.95 26.02 -11.76
C ALA A 484 27.19 26.92 -11.87
N THR A 485 27.57 27.27 -13.08
CA THR A 485 28.72 28.15 -13.36
C THR A 485 28.44 29.07 -14.54
N GLY A 486 28.65 30.35 -14.36
CA GLY A 486 28.45 31.38 -15.40
C GLY A 486 28.59 32.80 -14.84
N GLY A 487 28.90 33.79 -15.67
CA GLY A 487 28.98 35.20 -15.28
C GLY A 487 29.95 35.50 -14.12
N GLY A 488 31.07 34.78 -14.02
CA GLY A 488 32.03 34.91 -12.93
C GLY A 488 31.54 34.40 -11.58
N ARG A 489 30.48 33.56 -11.57
CA ARG A 489 29.88 32.96 -10.39
C ARG A 489 29.85 31.44 -10.49
N SER A 490 29.88 30.80 -9.34
CA SER A 490 29.62 29.36 -9.22
C SER A 490 28.68 29.09 -8.06
N ALA A 491 27.86 28.06 -8.15
CA ALA A 491 26.97 27.64 -7.08
C ALA A 491 26.95 26.12 -6.96
N ARG A 492 26.71 25.63 -5.74
CA ARG A 492 26.52 24.21 -5.44
C ARG A 492 25.38 24.02 -4.45
N LEU A 493 24.45 23.15 -4.81
CA LEU A 493 23.46 22.56 -3.92
C LEU A 493 23.91 21.15 -3.54
N ASP A 494 23.92 20.83 -2.25
CA ASP A 494 24.21 19.50 -1.74
C ASP A 494 23.00 18.95 -1.03
N ASN A 495 22.34 17.97 -1.68
CA ASN A 495 21.25 17.16 -1.15
C ASN A 495 20.14 17.95 -0.42
N PHE A 496 19.88 19.18 -0.83
CA PHE A 496 18.94 20.11 -0.16
C PHE A 496 19.23 20.32 1.34
N ARG A 497 20.46 20.05 1.77
CA ARG A 497 20.94 20.28 3.13
C ARG A 497 21.82 21.50 3.24
N SER A 498 22.55 21.82 2.17
CA SER A 498 23.34 23.03 2.08
C SER A 498 23.39 23.57 0.64
N ALA A 499 23.50 24.88 0.53
CA ALA A 499 23.72 25.58 -0.72
C ALA A 499 24.85 26.60 -0.53
N SER A 500 25.72 26.75 -1.54
CA SER A 500 26.80 27.72 -1.55
C SER A 500 26.83 28.47 -2.88
N VAL A 501 27.12 29.76 -2.83
CA VAL A 501 27.34 30.61 -4.00
C VAL A 501 28.65 31.35 -3.83
N TRP A 502 29.50 31.27 -4.86
CA TRP A 502 30.74 32.01 -4.98
C TRP A 502 30.57 33.15 -5.98
N SER A 503 30.90 34.36 -5.60
CA SER A 503 30.85 35.55 -6.46
C SER A 503 31.95 36.54 -6.08
N GLY A 504 32.67 37.07 -7.07
CA GLY A 504 33.84 37.89 -6.83
C GLY A 504 34.87 37.15 -5.94
N ARG A 505 35.29 37.76 -4.82
CA ARG A 505 36.21 37.12 -3.85
C ARG A 505 35.47 36.43 -2.69
N GLY A 506 34.15 36.39 -2.69
CA GLY A 506 33.32 35.90 -1.57
C GLY A 506 32.65 34.58 -1.81
N LYS A 507 32.29 33.92 -0.71
CA LYS A 507 31.44 32.75 -0.66
C LYS A 507 30.31 32.99 0.35
N SER A 508 29.06 32.80 -0.11
CA SER A 508 27.91 32.66 0.80
C SER A 508 27.52 31.19 0.91
N ALA A 509 27.18 30.76 2.10
CA ALA A 509 26.71 29.39 2.32
C ALA A 509 25.48 29.41 3.25
N THR A 510 24.48 28.64 2.86
CA THR A 510 23.23 28.47 3.63
C THR A 510 23.04 26.98 3.93
N LYS A 511 22.65 26.66 5.14
CA LYS A 511 22.31 25.30 5.57
C LYS A 511 20.82 25.20 5.88
N ALA A 512 20.23 24.05 5.58
CA ALA A 512 18.84 23.77 5.96
C ALA A 512 18.68 23.77 7.48
N ARG A 513 17.60 24.36 7.97
CA ARG A 513 17.20 24.29 9.37
C ARG A 513 16.15 23.19 9.49
N GLY A 514 16.40 22.14 10.29
CA GLY A 514 15.41 21.10 10.56
C GLY A 514 15.36 19.94 9.54
N GLY A 515 16.35 19.79 8.66
CA GLY A 515 16.44 18.63 7.76
C GLY A 515 16.37 18.99 6.28
N GLN A 516 16.17 17.96 5.43
CA GLN A 516 16.06 18.11 3.98
C GLN A 516 14.67 18.63 3.59
N ASP A 517 14.60 19.73 2.86
CA ASP A 517 13.37 20.30 2.30
C ASP A 517 13.50 20.40 0.77
N LYS A 518 12.74 19.59 0.07
CA LYS A 518 12.69 19.53 -1.40
C LYS A 518 11.54 20.34 -2.01
N GLY A 519 10.82 21.11 -1.19
CA GLY A 519 9.84 22.10 -1.65
C GLY A 519 8.40 21.62 -1.70
N GLN A 520 8.05 20.39 -1.28
CA GLN A 520 6.67 19.89 -1.36
C GLN A 520 5.67 20.79 -0.62
N ARG A 521 6.04 21.25 0.56
CA ARG A 521 5.18 22.17 1.32
C ARG A 521 4.95 23.48 0.56
N SER A 522 6.01 24.12 0.09
CA SER A 522 5.93 25.41 -0.63
C SER A 522 5.21 25.27 -1.97
N GLU A 523 5.34 24.11 -2.61
CA GLU A 523 4.60 23.76 -3.81
C GLU A 523 3.08 23.71 -3.56
N MET A 524 2.66 23.02 -2.49
CA MET A 524 1.24 22.96 -2.10
C MET A 524 0.70 24.34 -1.71
N GLU A 525 1.47 25.11 -0.95
CA GLU A 525 1.11 26.48 -0.58
C GLU A 525 0.92 27.37 -1.83
N ALA A 526 1.82 27.31 -2.80
CA ALA A 526 1.76 28.08 -4.04
C ALA A 526 0.56 27.68 -4.92
N PHE A 527 0.30 26.38 -5.07
CA PHE A 527 -0.85 25.89 -5.82
C PHE A 527 -2.17 26.33 -5.19
N VAL A 528 -2.35 26.08 -3.89
CA VAL A 528 -3.57 26.45 -3.15
C VAL A 528 -3.82 27.97 -3.23
N GLU A 529 -2.77 28.76 -3.10
CA GLU A 529 -2.90 30.23 -3.18
C GLU A 529 -3.28 30.71 -4.57
N ALA A 530 -2.71 30.14 -5.64
CA ALA A 530 -3.08 30.45 -7.02
C ALA A 530 -4.56 30.10 -7.30
N VAL A 531 -5.03 28.95 -6.82
CA VAL A 531 -6.44 28.56 -6.96
C VAL A 531 -7.35 29.48 -6.16
N ARG A 532 -7.00 29.76 -4.91
CA ARG A 532 -7.78 30.59 -3.99
C ARG A 532 -7.95 32.03 -4.47
N THR A 533 -6.93 32.60 -5.08
CA THR A 533 -6.94 33.99 -5.55
C THR A 533 -7.42 34.17 -6.99
N GLY A 534 -7.54 33.05 -7.74
CA GLY A 534 -7.77 33.12 -9.19
C GLY A 534 -6.55 33.65 -9.97
N GLY A 535 -5.37 33.72 -9.32
CA GLY A 535 -4.14 34.20 -9.94
C GLY A 535 -3.53 33.18 -10.91
N PRO A 536 -2.42 33.55 -11.58
CA PRO A 536 -1.73 32.65 -12.52
C PRO A 536 -1.18 31.43 -11.77
N MET A 537 -1.11 30.31 -12.46
CA MET A 537 -0.51 29.10 -11.90
C MET A 537 0.99 29.30 -11.65
N PRO A 538 1.57 28.68 -10.59
CA PRO A 538 2.99 28.87 -10.23
C PRO A 538 3.97 28.44 -11.31
N ILE A 539 3.54 27.55 -12.21
CA ILE A 539 4.25 27.11 -13.40
C ILE A 539 3.27 27.22 -14.57
N SER A 540 3.64 27.88 -15.66
CA SER A 540 2.78 27.98 -16.83
C SER A 540 2.60 26.63 -17.51
N ALA A 541 1.43 26.39 -18.13
CA ALA A 541 1.15 25.18 -18.88
C ALA A 541 2.20 24.91 -19.97
N ASP A 542 2.66 25.94 -20.66
CA ASP A 542 3.72 25.84 -21.68
C ASP A 542 5.04 25.31 -21.09
N SER A 543 5.43 25.79 -19.88
CA SER A 543 6.64 25.30 -19.21
C SER A 543 6.50 23.84 -18.77
N LEU A 544 5.30 23.43 -18.32
CA LEU A 544 5.01 22.05 -17.94
C LEU A 544 5.09 21.10 -19.15
N LEU A 545 4.49 21.50 -20.26
CA LEU A 545 4.51 20.74 -21.53
C LEU A 545 5.93 20.67 -22.11
N ALA A 546 6.68 21.78 -22.11
CA ALA A 546 8.07 21.80 -22.56
C ALA A 546 8.97 20.86 -21.73
N THR A 547 8.83 20.88 -20.40
CA THR A 547 9.56 19.95 -19.51
C THR A 547 9.18 18.49 -19.79
N THR A 548 7.90 18.22 -20.03
CA THR A 548 7.37 16.88 -20.31
C THR A 548 7.93 16.37 -21.65
N ARG A 549 7.86 17.17 -22.72
CA ARG A 549 8.41 16.84 -24.04
C ARG A 549 9.93 16.62 -23.97
N ALA A 550 10.66 17.46 -23.23
CA ALA A 550 12.10 17.27 -23.01
C ALA A 550 12.41 15.95 -22.27
N THR A 551 11.56 15.55 -21.30
CA THR A 551 11.72 14.27 -20.61
C THR A 551 11.50 13.09 -21.56
N ILE A 552 10.51 13.16 -22.44
CA ILE A 552 10.22 12.16 -23.47
C ILE A 552 11.37 12.09 -24.47
N ALA A 553 11.86 13.25 -24.92
CA ALA A 553 12.98 13.35 -25.88
C ALA A 553 14.27 12.71 -25.35
N VAL A 554 14.51 12.67 -24.05
CA VAL A 554 15.62 11.88 -23.46
C VAL A 554 15.46 10.40 -23.82
N GLY A 555 14.27 9.83 -23.65
CA GLY A 555 13.98 8.45 -24.03
C GLY A 555 14.17 8.18 -25.52
N GLU A 556 13.72 9.09 -26.36
CA GLU A 556 13.90 9.01 -27.82
C GLU A 556 15.38 9.07 -28.22
N SER A 557 16.16 9.98 -27.61
CA SER A 557 17.60 10.07 -27.83
C SER A 557 18.36 8.81 -27.41
N LEU A 558 17.94 8.16 -26.30
CA LEU A 558 18.50 6.87 -25.87
C LEU A 558 18.20 5.72 -26.85
N LEU A 559 17.13 5.84 -27.64
CA LEU A 559 16.76 4.86 -28.67
C LEU A 559 17.42 5.15 -30.00
N SER A 560 17.42 6.42 -30.44
CA SER A 560 17.97 6.83 -31.74
C SER A 560 19.50 6.95 -31.74
N GLY A 561 20.11 7.17 -30.57
CA GLY A 561 21.54 7.48 -30.43
C GLY A 561 21.92 8.86 -31.00
N ARG A 562 20.96 9.77 -31.18
CA ARG A 562 21.14 11.09 -31.80
C ARG A 562 20.56 12.19 -30.89
N PRO A 563 20.99 13.47 -31.11
CA PRO A 563 20.28 14.59 -30.52
C PRO A 563 18.82 14.65 -31.02
N GLU A 564 17.91 14.95 -30.11
CA GLU A 564 16.47 15.08 -30.38
C GLU A 564 16.01 16.50 -30.06
N ARG A 565 15.14 17.05 -30.92
CA ARG A 565 14.47 18.33 -30.67
C ARG A 565 13.25 18.12 -29.78
N VAL A 566 13.03 19.09 -28.89
CA VAL A 566 11.90 19.09 -27.93
C VAL A 566 10.66 19.71 -28.56
#